data_2e52c2aef4f4781b3aea02c33ebd942f
#
_entry.id   2e52c2aef4f4781b3aea02c33ebd942f
#
_cell.length_a   1.000
_cell.length_b   1.000
_cell.length_c   1.000
_cell.angle_alpha   90.00
_cell.angle_beta   90.00
_cell.angle_gamma   90.00
#
_symmetry.space_group_name_H-M   'P 1'
#
loop_
_entity.id
_entity.type
_entity.pdbx_description
1 polymer ?
#
loop_
_entity_poly.entity_id
_entity_poly.type
_entity_poly.pdbx_seq_one_letter_code
_entity_poly.pdbx_strand_id
1 'polypeptide(L)'
;MKKYLPAAAAVVAVLAAAAAFATPAATAAGAASSATGVPHVTSASTALTAAPSSVRVVASGERVDAGDGWTVWLTEEGKYWSGPDGYENFRSVVDGNVDLSRPGVSHQSEGSAAGVFHSGLYYGTKKVGKVVLIGTDGTRTTAALLELPGRPGWGVWYAHTGPENDGGAAVALYDRNGRLLAELPGWNA
;
A
#
# COMPACT_ATOMS: atom_id res chain seq x y z
N MET A 1 25.13 38.81 -11.92
CA MET A 1 25.23 37.81 -12.99
C MET A 1 25.54 36.45 -12.36
N LYS A 2 24.55 35.57 -12.19
CA LYS A 2 24.74 34.22 -11.61
C LYS A 2 24.82 33.23 -12.77
N LYS A 3 25.95 32.52 -12.89
CA LYS A 3 26.17 31.50 -13.92
C LYS A 3 25.60 30.18 -13.47
N TYR A 4 24.66 29.62 -14.23
CA TYR A 4 24.15 28.29 -14.04
C TYR A 4 25.05 27.27 -14.77
N LEU A 5 25.52 26.24 -14.07
CA LEU A 5 26.20 25.08 -14.63
C LEU A 5 25.15 23.99 -14.90
N PRO A 6 25.17 23.33 -16.06
CA PRO A 6 24.28 22.20 -16.33
C PRO A 6 24.83 20.91 -15.69
N ALA A 7 23.94 20.17 -14.99
CA ALA A 7 24.23 18.82 -14.50
C ALA A 7 24.10 17.81 -15.64
N ALA A 8 25.18 17.01 -15.82
CA ALA A 8 25.19 15.93 -16.80
C ALA A 8 24.48 14.70 -16.28
N ALA A 9 23.49 14.21 -17.03
CA ALA A 9 22.82 12.96 -16.77
C ALA A 9 23.67 11.78 -17.29
N ALA A 10 24.03 10.85 -16.40
CA ALA A 10 24.69 9.59 -16.76
C ALA A 10 23.62 8.54 -17.04
N VAL A 11 23.58 8.06 -18.28
CA VAL A 11 22.76 6.91 -18.70
C VAL A 11 23.56 5.64 -18.43
N VAL A 12 23.08 4.77 -17.56
CA VAL A 12 23.61 3.42 -17.34
C VAL A 12 22.75 2.43 -18.14
N ALA A 13 23.36 1.83 -19.17
CA ALA A 13 22.77 0.73 -19.91
C ALA A 13 23.06 -0.60 -19.20
N VAL A 14 22.02 -1.33 -18.80
CA VAL A 14 22.13 -2.70 -18.27
C VAL A 14 21.88 -3.70 -19.40
N LEU A 15 22.90 -4.51 -19.70
CA LEU A 15 22.80 -5.65 -20.62
C LEU A 15 22.19 -6.86 -19.87
N ALA A 16 21.07 -7.36 -20.37
CA ALA A 16 20.47 -8.62 -19.91
C ALA A 16 21.11 -9.79 -20.65
N ALA A 17 21.69 -10.74 -19.90
CA ALA A 17 22.14 -12.03 -20.41
C ALA A 17 21.02 -13.08 -20.19
N ALA A 18 20.51 -13.65 -21.28
CA ALA A 18 19.58 -14.76 -21.25
C ALA A 18 20.32 -16.09 -21.10
N ALA A 19 20.05 -16.87 -20.06
CA ALA A 19 20.46 -18.25 -19.90
C ALA A 19 19.29 -19.18 -20.19
N ALA A 20 19.43 -19.99 -21.23
CA ALA A 20 18.49 -21.06 -21.58
C ALA A 20 18.80 -22.32 -20.77
N PHE A 21 17.84 -22.87 -20.06
CA PHE A 21 17.94 -24.19 -19.46
C PHE A 21 17.04 -25.20 -20.21
N ALA A 22 17.66 -26.25 -20.68
CA ALA A 22 17.03 -27.36 -21.34
C ALA A 22 16.37 -28.31 -20.32
N THR A 23 15.15 -28.77 -20.60
CA THR A 23 14.43 -29.80 -19.86
C THR A 23 14.74 -31.17 -20.41
N PRO A 24 15.02 -32.21 -19.59
CA PRO A 24 14.98 -33.62 -20.04
C PRO A 24 13.57 -34.20 -19.91
N ALA A 25 13.12 -34.85 -20.96
CA ALA A 25 11.92 -35.67 -20.98
C ALA A 25 12.19 -37.01 -20.27
N ALA A 26 11.32 -37.38 -19.33
CA ALA A 26 11.30 -38.73 -18.76
C ALA A 26 9.99 -39.41 -19.13
N THR A 27 10.13 -40.48 -19.91
CA THR A 27 9.09 -41.47 -20.25
C THR A 27 8.92 -42.43 -19.07
N ALA A 28 7.72 -42.68 -18.60
CA ALA A 28 7.43 -43.83 -17.74
C ALA A 28 6.09 -44.45 -18.10
N ALA A 29 6.16 -45.75 -18.31
CA ALA A 29 5.09 -46.67 -18.68
C ALA A 29 4.16 -46.98 -17.49
N GLY A 30 2.95 -47.41 -17.84
CA GLY A 30 1.81 -47.61 -16.97
C GLY A 30 1.90 -48.79 -15.97
N ALA A 31 0.99 -48.74 -15.03
CA ALA A 31 0.32 -49.91 -14.44
C ALA A 31 -0.99 -49.46 -13.78
N ALA A 32 -2.06 -50.13 -14.10
CA ALA A 32 -3.37 -50.00 -13.48
C ALA A 32 -3.36 -50.66 -12.09
N SER A 33 -4.04 -50.12 -11.11
CA SER A 33 -4.86 -50.89 -10.17
C SER A 33 -5.65 -50.05 -9.16
N SER A 34 -6.93 -50.36 -9.06
CA SER A 34 -7.81 -50.42 -7.88
C SER A 34 -8.21 -49.17 -7.14
N ALA A 35 -9.49 -48.91 -7.26
CA ALA A 35 -10.29 -47.98 -6.46
C ALA A 35 -10.21 -48.29 -4.95
N THR A 36 -9.93 -47.26 -4.16
CA THR A 36 -10.36 -47.19 -2.75
C THR A 36 -10.71 -45.73 -2.44
N GLY A 37 -11.93 -45.54 -1.96
CA GLY A 37 -12.50 -44.22 -1.73
C GLY A 37 -11.66 -43.40 -0.77
N VAL A 38 -11.30 -42.20 -1.22
CA VAL A 38 -10.65 -41.16 -0.39
C VAL A 38 -11.75 -40.24 0.09
N PRO A 39 -11.85 -39.97 1.41
CA PRO A 39 -12.78 -39.00 1.89
C PRO A 39 -12.42 -37.60 1.34
N HIS A 40 -13.38 -36.97 0.70
CA HIS A 40 -13.30 -35.58 0.28
C HIS A 40 -13.11 -34.70 1.52
N VAL A 41 -11.88 -34.35 1.88
CA VAL A 41 -11.59 -33.28 2.79
C VAL A 41 -11.90 -31.97 2.06
N THR A 42 -13.10 -31.47 2.27
CA THR A 42 -13.44 -30.10 1.94
C THR A 42 -12.52 -29.19 2.77
N SER A 43 -11.46 -28.71 2.17
CA SER A 43 -10.65 -27.65 2.76
C SER A 43 -11.54 -26.42 2.86
N ALA A 44 -12.15 -26.23 4.03
CA ALA A 44 -12.76 -24.95 4.37
C ALA A 44 -11.64 -23.92 4.38
N SER A 45 -11.53 -23.17 3.30
CA SER A 45 -10.73 -21.94 3.26
C SER A 45 -11.36 -21.00 4.29
N THR A 46 -10.78 -20.99 5.49
CA THR A 46 -11.12 -19.99 6.50
C THR A 46 -10.61 -18.66 5.96
N ALA A 47 -11.48 -17.93 5.28
CA ALA A 47 -11.24 -16.52 4.98
C ALA A 47 -11.04 -15.85 6.34
N LEU A 48 -9.78 -15.54 6.66
CA LEU A 48 -9.45 -14.64 7.75
C LEU A 48 -10.14 -13.32 7.44
N THR A 49 -11.31 -13.11 8.02
CA THR A 49 -11.99 -11.82 8.02
C THR A 49 -11.11 -10.90 8.87
N ALA A 50 -10.22 -10.16 8.23
CA ALA A 50 -9.44 -9.13 8.90
C ALA A 50 -10.43 -8.20 9.62
N ALA A 51 -10.28 -8.05 10.92
CA ALA A 51 -11.08 -7.14 11.71
C ALA A 51 -11.01 -5.74 11.04
N PRO A 52 -12.12 -4.99 10.99
CA PRO A 52 -12.10 -3.64 10.43
C PRO A 52 -11.07 -2.82 11.20
N SER A 53 -10.17 -2.13 10.48
CA SER A 53 -9.19 -1.25 11.09
C SER A 53 -9.92 -0.18 11.89
N SER A 54 -9.72 -0.16 13.20
CA SER A 54 -10.21 0.94 14.02
C SER A 54 -9.38 2.19 13.68
N VAL A 55 -10.06 3.30 13.36
CA VAL A 55 -9.37 4.59 13.17
C VAL A 55 -8.83 5.04 14.53
N ARG A 56 -7.51 5.26 14.62
CA ARG A 56 -6.89 5.85 15.80
C ARG A 56 -7.02 7.37 15.70
N VAL A 57 -7.62 7.97 16.73
CA VAL A 57 -7.64 9.44 16.87
C VAL A 57 -6.34 9.87 17.53
N VAL A 58 -5.67 10.86 16.94
CA VAL A 58 -4.39 11.41 17.40
C VAL A 58 -4.49 12.92 17.56
N ALA A 59 -3.73 13.50 18.49
CA ALA A 59 -3.66 14.95 18.62
C ALA A 59 -2.91 15.58 17.43
N SER A 60 -3.20 16.84 17.13
CA SER A 60 -2.47 17.63 16.12
C SER A 60 -0.98 17.68 16.48
N GLY A 61 -0.12 17.27 15.56
CA GLY A 61 1.32 17.17 15.76
C GLY A 61 1.81 15.95 16.55
N GLU A 62 0.91 15.06 17.01
CA GLU A 62 1.30 13.82 17.68
C GLU A 62 2.05 12.90 16.70
N ARG A 63 3.30 12.60 17.01
CA ARG A 63 4.14 11.70 16.20
C ARG A 63 3.81 10.25 16.53
N VAL A 64 3.38 9.51 15.52
CA VAL A 64 3.04 8.09 15.60
C VAL A 64 4.16 7.27 14.98
N ASP A 65 4.72 6.35 15.73
CA ASP A 65 5.62 5.33 15.20
C ASP A 65 4.82 4.43 14.23
N ALA A 66 5.21 4.46 12.97
CA ALA A 66 4.59 3.67 11.91
C ALA A 66 5.33 2.36 11.61
N GLY A 67 6.41 2.06 12.33
CA GLY A 67 7.27 0.89 12.15
C GLY A 67 8.45 1.13 11.21
N ASP A 68 9.46 0.29 11.28
CA ASP A 68 10.65 0.28 10.40
C ASP A 68 11.37 1.64 10.30
N GLY A 69 11.32 2.44 11.39
CA GLY A 69 11.91 3.78 11.45
C GLY A 69 11.07 4.89 10.82
N TRP A 70 9.85 4.57 10.36
CA TRP A 70 8.91 5.57 9.84
C TRP A 70 8.08 6.19 10.94
N THR A 71 7.85 7.48 10.83
CA THR A 71 7.00 8.28 11.73
C THR A 71 5.97 9.05 10.92
N VAL A 72 4.72 9.06 11.37
CA VAL A 72 3.61 9.78 10.74
C VAL A 72 2.94 10.70 11.74
N TRP A 73 2.56 11.90 11.34
CA TRP A 73 1.73 12.82 12.16
C TRP A 73 0.83 13.67 11.27
N LEU A 74 -0.20 14.21 11.89
CA LEU A 74 -1.21 15.05 11.25
C LEU A 74 -1.28 16.40 11.96
N THR A 75 -1.51 17.45 11.17
CA THR A 75 -1.99 18.75 11.64
C THR A 75 -3.24 19.12 10.86
N GLU A 76 -3.88 20.22 11.17
CA GLU A 76 -5.02 20.74 10.42
C GLU A 76 -4.66 21.06 8.96
N GLU A 77 -3.38 21.26 8.66
CA GLU A 77 -2.87 21.58 7.32
C GLU A 77 -2.66 20.35 6.44
N GLY A 78 -2.44 19.15 7.06
CA GLY A 78 -2.22 17.95 6.30
C GLY A 78 -1.45 16.84 7.03
N LYS A 79 -0.95 15.91 6.21
CA LYS A 79 -0.13 14.77 6.60
C LYS A 79 1.35 15.12 6.53
N TYR A 80 2.09 14.71 7.54
CA TYR A 80 3.54 14.70 7.58
C TYR A 80 4.06 13.29 7.80
N TRP A 81 5.26 13.00 7.30
CA TRP A 81 5.94 11.74 7.59
C TRP A 81 7.45 11.91 7.43
N SER A 82 8.20 11.09 8.15
CA SER A 82 9.66 10.99 8.02
C SER A 82 10.08 9.53 8.03
N GLY A 83 11.10 9.22 7.25
CA GLY A 83 11.73 7.92 7.18
C GLY A 83 12.99 7.81 8.04
N PRO A 84 13.71 6.67 7.95
CA PRO A 84 14.95 6.41 8.69
C PRO A 84 16.08 7.41 8.38
N ASP A 85 16.02 8.06 7.22
CA ASP A 85 16.97 9.10 6.79
C ASP A 85 16.74 10.47 7.47
N GLY A 86 15.61 10.62 8.19
CA GLY A 86 15.24 11.82 8.93
C GLY A 86 14.65 12.95 8.07
N TYR A 87 14.49 12.77 6.75
CA TYR A 87 13.79 13.75 5.91
C TYR A 87 12.32 13.80 6.26
N GLU A 88 11.80 15.02 6.44
CA GLU A 88 10.38 15.26 6.67
C GLU A 88 9.70 15.62 5.35
N ASN A 89 8.61 14.93 5.10
CA ASN A 89 7.74 15.13 3.93
C ASN A 89 6.40 15.68 4.37
N PHE A 90 5.69 16.36 3.46
CA PHE A 90 4.40 16.98 3.72
C PHE A 90 3.43 16.81 2.56
N ARG A 91 2.17 16.55 2.88
CA ARG A 91 1.05 16.58 1.93
C ARG A 91 -0.07 17.42 2.50
N SER A 92 -0.34 18.57 1.85
CA SER A 92 -1.41 19.49 2.24
C SER A 92 -2.81 18.92 1.96
N VAL A 93 -3.78 19.31 2.79
CA VAL A 93 -5.22 19.11 2.55
C VAL A 93 -5.95 20.44 2.36
N VAL A 94 -5.22 21.58 2.45
CA VAL A 94 -5.78 22.95 2.39
C VAL A 94 -5.29 23.74 1.17
N ASP A 95 -4.43 23.17 0.35
CA ASP A 95 -3.86 23.83 -0.85
C ASP A 95 -4.76 23.76 -2.10
N GLY A 96 -5.95 23.17 -1.99
CA GLY A 96 -6.90 23.02 -3.09
C GLY A 96 -6.66 21.79 -3.98
N ASN A 97 -5.60 21.01 -3.75
CA ASN A 97 -5.31 19.79 -4.54
C ASN A 97 -6.07 18.55 -4.04
N VAL A 98 -6.80 18.67 -2.94
CA VAL A 98 -7.62 17.60 -2.36
C VAL A 98 -9.08 18.04 -2.33
N ASP A 99 -9.94 17.36 -3.07
CA ASP A 99 -11.38 17.63 -3.09
C ASP A 99 -12.08 16.93 -1.93
N LEU A 100 -12.26 17.66 -0.82
CA LEU A 100 -12.92 17.15 0.39
C LEU A 100 -14.44 16.97 0.24
N SER A 101 -15.04 17.37 -0.89
CA SER A 101 -16.50 17.25 -1.12
C SER A 101 -16.94 15.84 -1.52
N ARG A 102 -16.02 14.99 -1.95
CA ARG A 102 -16.28 13.61 -2.38
C ARG A 102 -15.22 12.64 -1.87
N PRO A 103 -15.59 11.36 -1.64
CA PRO A 103 -14.62 10.36 -1.21
C PRO A 103 -13.48 10.19 -2.19
N GLY A 104 -12.27 10.13 -1.65
CA GLY A 104 -11.06 9.87 -2.40
C GLY A 104 -9.96 9.30 -1.54
N VAL A 105 -8.95 8.78 -2.19
CA VAL A 105 -7.74 8.23 -1.57
C VAL A 105 -6.52 8.65 -2.39
N SER A 106 -5.42 8.96 -1.72
CA SER A 106 -4.12 9.23 -2.37
C SER A 106 -3.10 8.20 -1.92
N HIS A 107 -2.01 8.07 -2.67
CA HIS A 107 -0.95 7.12 -2.39
C HIS A 107 0.42 7.77 -2.60
N GLN A 108 1.32 7.56 -1.67
CA GLN A 108 2.77 7.76 -1.75
C GLN A 108 3.45 6.46 -1.32
N SER A 109 4.56 6.13 -1.97
CA SER A 109 5.37 4.97 -1.61
C SER A 109 6.84 5.35 -1.54
N GLU A 110 7.54 4.82 -0.56
CA GLU A 110 8.96 5.05 -0.34
C GLU A 110 9.63 3.72 -0.05
N GLY A 111 10.53 3.32 -0.96
CA GLY A 111 11.24 2.05 -0.88
C GLY A 111 12.49 2.13 -0.01
N SER A 112 12.80 1.04 0.68
CA SER A 112 14.05 0.81 1.39
C SER A 112 14.51 -0.63 1.21
N ALA A 113 15.71 -0.97 1.67
CA ALA A 113 16.18 -2.35 1.67
C ALA A 113 15.30 -3.30 2.53
N ALA A 114 14.57 -2.77 3.50
CA ALA A 114 13.69 -3.53 4.38
C ALA A 114 12.28 -3.77 3.77
N GLY A 115 11.91 -3.00 2.74
CA GLY A 115 10.60 -3.05 2.13
C GLY A 115 10.11 -1.68 1.68
N VAL A 116 8.82 -1.58 1.43
CA VAL A 116 8.18 -0.34 0.97
C VAL A 116 7.22 0.17 2.04
N PHE A 117 7.39 1.43 2.43
CA PHE A 117 6.44 2.18 3.23
C PHE A 117 5.43 2.84 2.30
N HIS A 118 4.17 2.50 2.46
CA HIS A 118 3.06 3.10 1.74
C HIS A 118 2.27 3.99 2.67
N SER A 119 1.90 5.16 2.21
CA SER A 119 1.06 6.06 2.99
C SER A 119 0.20 6.94 2.08
N GLY A 120 -0.82 7.56 2.63
CA GLY A 120 -1.65 8.46 1.87
C GLY A 120 -2.74 9.11 2.70
N LEU A 121 -3.54 9.92 2.04
CA LEU A 121 -4.76 10.49 2.60
C LEU A 121 -5.96 9.60 2.23
N TYR A 122 -6.92 9.47 3.12
CA TYR A 122 -8.31 9.23 2.78
C TYR A 122 -9.10 10.50 3.09
N TYR A 123 -10.06 10.86 2.26
CA TYR A 123 -10.75 12.14 2.38
C TYR A 123 -12.18 12.12 1.84
N GLY A 124 -12.93 13.20 2.08
CA GLY A 124 -14.31 13.38 1.62
C GLY A 124 -15.32 12.43 2.27
N THR A 125 -14.96 11.85 3.43
CA THR A 125 -15.85 10.94 4.15
C THR A 125 -15.59 10.95 5.66
N LYS A 126 -16.67 10.86 6.44
CA LYS A 126 -16.62 10.60 7.90
C LYS A 126 -16.99 9.14 8.24
N LYS A 127 -17.13 8.28 7.22
CA LYS A 127 -17.62 6.91 7.37
C LYS A 127 -16.53 5.87 7.09
N VAL A 128 -15.26 6.27 7.06
CA VAL A 128 -14.15 5.35 6.78
C VAL A 128 -14.22 4.11 7.67
N GLY A 129 -14.09 2.95 7.06
CA GLY A 129 -14.01 1.66 7.72
C GLY A 129 -12.62 1.05 7.58
N LYS A 130 -12.09 1.03 6.36
CA LYS A 130 -10.73 0.53 6.06
C LYS A 130 -10.20 1.11 4.77
N VAL A 131 -8.87 1.14 4.68
CA VAL A 131 -8.11 1.28 3.43
C VAL A 131 -7.38 -0.04 3.19
N VAL A 132 -7.39 -0.51 1.95
CA VAL A 132 -6.72 -1.74 1.53
C VAL A 132 -5.77 -1.40 0.39
N LEU A 133 -4.51 -1.72 0.59
CA LEU A 133 -3.48 -1.74 -0.45
C LEU A 133 -3.57 -3.09 -1.18
N ILE A 134 -3.55 -3.06 -2.51
CA ILE A 134 -3.66 -4.25 -3.36
C ILE A 134 -2.42 -4.30 -4.22
N GLY A 135 -1.51 -5.22 -3.90
CA GLY A 135 -0.28 -5.43 -4.65
C GLY A 135 -0.53 -5.91 -6.09
N THR A 136 0.47 -5.79 -6.93
CA THR A 136 0.42 -6.26 -8.33
C THR A 136 0.24 -7.78 -8.43
N ASP A 137 0.62 -8.51 -7.39
CA ASP A 137 0.41 -9.95 -7.21
C ASP A 137 -1.00 -10.31 -6.68
N GLY A 138 -1.85 -9.30 -6.43
CA GLY A 138 -3.18 -9.45 -5.83
C GLY A 138 -3.17 -9.55 -4.29
N THR A 139 -2.01 -9.52 -3.64
CA THR A 139 -1.90 -9.49 -2.17
C THR A 139 -2.63 -8.28 -1.62
N ARG A 140 -3.40 -8.48 -0.54
CA ARG A 140 -4.21 -7.42 0.07
C ARG A 140 -3.69 -7.12 1.48
N THR A 141 -3.24 -5.88 1.69
CA THR A 141 -2.76 -5.40 2.99
C THR A 141 -3.74 -4.36 3.53
N THR A 142 -4.28 -4.59 4.73
CA THR A 142 -5.14 -3.62 5.41
C THR A 142 -4.27 -2.58 6.11
N ALA A 143 -4.47 -1.31 5.78
CA ALA A 143 -3.69 -0.21 6.31
C ALA A 143 -4.12 0.20 7.72
N ALA A 144 -3.19 0.73 8.51
CA ALA A 144 -3.48 1.49 9.72
C ALA A 144 -4.10 2.85 9.35
N LEU A 145 -5.00 3.36 10.20
CA LEU A 145 -5.73 4.61 9.96
C LEU A 145 -5.56 5.57 11.12
N LEU A 146 -5.28 6.84 10.80
CA LEU A 146 -5.19 7.95 11.75
C LEU A 146 -6.14 9.07 11.34
N GLU A 147 -6.77 9.73 12.34
CA GLU A 147 -7.53 10.97 12.10
C GLU A 147 -7.34 11.95 13.27
N LEU A 148 -7.57 13.23 13.00
CA LEU A 148 -7.65 14.26 14.05
C LEU A 148 -8.98 14.17 14.79
N PRO A 149 -9.07 14.71 16.03
CA PRO A 149 -10.33 14.82 16.76
C PRO A 149 -11.40 15.58 15.95
N GLY A 150 -12.67 15.30 16.22
CA GLY A 150 -13.79 15.99 15.57
C GLY A 150 -14.17 15.45 14.19
N ARG A 151 -13.48 14.47 13.67
CA ARG A 151 -13.76 13.84 12.36
C ARG A 151 -13.80 14.85 11.22
N PRO A 152 -12.66 15.42 10.83
CA PRO A 152 -12.59 16.49 9.83
C PRO A 152 -13.05 16.06 8.43
N GLY A 153 -13.30 14.77 8.21
CA GLY A 153 -13.67 14.21 6.91
C GLY A 153 -12.48 13.77 6.07
N TRP A 154 -11.31 13.75 6.66
CA TRP A 154 -10.08 13.22 6.10
C TRP A 154 -9.20 12.63 7.21
N GLY A 155 -8.24 11.84 6.82
CA GLY A 155 -7.23 11.27 7.68
C GLY A 155 -6.11 10.62 6.87
N VAL A 156 -5.25 9.91 7.56
CA VAL A 156 -4.06 9.26 6.99
C VAL A 156 -4.20 7.75 7.08
N TRP A 157 -3.71 7.08 6.06
CA TRP A 157 -3.49 5.66 6.08
C TRP A 157 -2.01 5.34 5.83
N TYR A 158 -1.51 4.24 6.40
CA TYR A 158 -0.18 3.71 6.11
C TYR A 158 -0.13 2.18 6.23
N ALA A 159 0.81 1.59 5.50
CA ALA A 159 1.06 0.15 5.48
C ALA A 159 2.51 -0.14 5.07
N HIS A 160 3.00 -1.33 5.39
CA HIS A 160 4.28 -1.85 4.92
C HIS A 160 4.06 -3.04 4.01
N THR A 161 4.91 -3.18 2.99
CA THR A 161 4.99 -4.37 2.13
C THR A 161 6.44 -4.79 1.96
N GLY A 162 6.64 -6.00 1.44
CA GLY A 162 7.96 -6.46 1.03
C GLY A 162 8.55 -5.64 -0.14
N PRO A 163 9.85 -5.79 -0.41
CA PRO A 163 10.58 -5.01 -1.42
C PRO A 163 10.10 -5.22 -2.86
N GLU A 164 9.41 -6.32 -3.14
CA GLU A 164 8.84 -6.62 -4.45
C GLU A 164 7.62 -5.76 -4.84
N ASN A 165 7.03 -5.04 -3.89
CA ASN A 165 5.82 -4.23 -4.09
C ASN A 165 6.16 -2.74 -4.15
N ASP A 166 6.95 -2.35 -5.12
CA ASP A 166 7.59 -1.03 -5.31
C ASP A 166 6.67 0.11 -5.79
N GLY A 167 5.42 0.12 -5.36
CA GLY A 167 4.52 1.27 -5.58
C GLY A 167 3.50 1.13 -6.69
N GLY A 168 3.50 0.03 -7.47
CA GLY A 168 2.46 -0.25 -8.48
C GLY A 168 1.11 -0.67 -7.90
N ALA A 169 0.97 -0.67 -6.58
CA ALA A 169 -0.21 -1.14 -5.89
C ALA A 169 -1.43 -0.23 -6.08
N ALA A 170 -2.62 -0.83 -6.21
CA ALA A 170 -3.89 -0.13 -6.11
C ALA A 170 -4.26 0.13 -4.66
N VAL A 171 -5.09 1.16 -4.41
CA VAL A 171 -5.56 1.50 -3.07
C VAL A 171 -7.07 1.65 -3.08
N ALA A 172 -7.76 0.92 -2.21
CA ALA A 172 -9.22 0.94 -2.11
C ALA A 172 -9.68 1.42 -0.73
N LEU A 173 -10.57 2.41 -0.73
CA LEU A 173 -11.21 2.99 0.47
C LEU A 173 -12.61 2.40 0.63
N TYR A 174 -12.90 1.86 1.81
CA TYR A 174 -14.20 1.29 2.14
C TYR A 174 -14.83 1.97 3.36
N ASP A 175 -16.16 2.02 3.38
CA ASP A 175 -16.89 2.44 4.57
C ASP A 175 -16.96 1.30 5.63
N ARG A 176 -17.57 1.61 6.78
CA ARG A 176 -17.72 0.65 7.90
C ARG A 176 -18.62 -0.56 7.55
N ASN A 177 -19.43 -0.45 6.51
CA ASN A 177 -20.29 -1.53 6.02
C ASN A 177 -19.60 -2.35 4.90
N GLY A 178 -18.33 -2.04 4.57
CA GLY A 178 -17.58 -2.73 3.53
C GLY A 178 -17.91 -2.27 2.11
N ARG A 179 -18.67 -1.18 1.92
CA ARG A 179 -18.95 -0.61 0.60
C ARG A 179 -17.74 0.18 0.13
N LEU A 180 -17.32 -0.04 -1.11
CA LEU A 180 -16.28 0.75 -1.79
C LEU A 180 -16.74 2.21 -1.92
N LEU A 181 -15.91 3.14 -1.46
CA LEU A 181 -16.12 4.58 -1.54
C LEU A 181 -15.28 5.24 -2.62
N ALA A 182 -14.02 4.83 -2.74
CA ALA A 182 -13.08 5.32 -3.74
C ALA A 182 -11.99 4.28 -3.99
N GLU A 183 -11.38 4.36 -5.17
CA GLU A 183 -10.28 3.52 -5.57
C GLU A 183 -9.27 4.35 -6.37
N LEU A 184 -7.98 4.11 -6.12
CA LEU A 184 -6.88 4.57 -6.93
C LEU A 184 -6.29 3.32 -7.61
N PRO A 185 -6.41 3.19 -8.95
CA PRO A 185 -5.87 2.04 -9.66
C PRO A 185 -4.35 1.98 -9.54
N GLY A 186 -3.80 0.77 -9.60
CA GLY A 186 -2.37 0.57 -9.70
C GLY A 186 -1.81 1.06 -11.04
N TRP A 187 -0.51 1.35 -11.10
CA TRP A 187 0.13 1.92 -12.30
C TRP A 187 0.20 0.97 -13.51
N ASN A 188 -0.04 -0.33 -13.30
CA ASN A 188 0.03 -1.38 -14.32
C ASN A 188 -1.32 -2.13 -14.48
N ALA A 189 -2.42 -1.51 -14.09
CA ALA A 189 -3.74 -2.10 -14.21
C ALA A 189 -4.41 -1.77 -15.56
#